data_f7d37ab3cce392266923138b0864733e
#
_entry.id   f7d37ab3cce392266923138b0864733e
#
_cell.length_a   1.000
_cell.length_b   1.000
_cell.length_c   1.000
_cell.angle_alpha   90.00
_cell.angle_beta   90.00
_cell.angle_gamma   90.00
#
_symmetry.space_group_name_H-M   'P 1'
#
loop_
_entity.id
_entity.type
_entity.pdbx_description
1 polymer ?
#
loop_
_entity_poly.entity_id
_entity_poly.type
_entity_poly.pdbx_seq_one_letter_code
_entity_poly.pdbx_strand_id
1 'polypeptide(L)'
;MTKRKIITAVIAVILILAAGAYKLYLHGEEAKILTGTVEATKADVTPRLGGYLRERTVKEGDSVTAGQIIARLDTRELEAQLAEDEASLAKAQAQLTDLIKGARPQELREAAAKTESALADYNQAHTDRLRYEKLYQDGAVARQLLDQAIAADVVAENSLKAAREQEALLIEGNREDEIEAQRRETQRAAAALENTKIALGDMTLYSPVNGVVLTKNYEVGEYVSAGMSVLTVVDLSDCWVRVYVPSDVLGVIKVGQECSVKIDAYPDRAFTGKIKEISDSAEYT
;
A
#
# COMPACT_ATOMS: atom_id res chain seq x y z
N MET A 1 34.57 -96.16 -6.12
CA MET A 1 34.95 -94.90 -6.85
C MET A 1 33.88 -93.82 -6.80
N THR A 2 32.69 -94.12 -6.25
CA THR A 2 31.52 -93.16 -6.30
C THR A 2 31.44 -92.15 -5.19
N LYS A 3 31.91 -92.40 -3.94
CA LYS A 3 31.77 -91.49 -2.86
C LYS A 3 32.76 -90.24 -2.97
N ARG A 4 33.93 -90.46 -3.53
CA ARG A 4 34.91 -89.36 -3.77
C ARG A 4 34.44 -88.34 -4.84
N LYS A 5 33.75 -88.82 -5.89
CA LYS A 5 33.19 -87.94 -6.93
C LYS A 5 32.05 -87.08 -6.43
N ILE A 6 31.23 -87.61 -5.51
CA ILE A 6 30.13 -86.86 -4.89
C ILE A 6 30.63 -85.78 -3.95
N ILE A 7 31.67 -86.03 -3.16
CA ILE A 7 32.30 -85.04 -2.30
C ILE A 7 32.93 -83.88 -3.09
N THR A 8 33.65 -84.22 -4.20
CA THR A 8 34.19 -83.16 -5.06
C THR A 8 33.16 -82.33 -5.78
N ALA A 9 32.00 -82.90 -6.18
CA ALA A 9 30.89 -82.18 -6.76
C ALA A 9 30.19 -81.21 -5.73
N VAL A 10 30.02 -81.66 -4.49
CA VAL A 10 29.46 -80.84 -3.41
C VAL A 10 30.37 -79.65 -3.05
N ILE A 11 31.69 -79.87 -2.97
CA ILE A 11 32.69 -78.80 -2.74
C ILE A 11 32.67 -77.78 -3.89
N ALA A 12 32.57 -78.25 -5.15
CA ALA A 12 32.50 -77.35 -6.30
C ALA A 12 31.21 -76.48 -6.29
N VAL A 13 30.07 -77.05 -5.92
CA VAL A 13 28.79 -76.31 -5.76
C VAL A 13 28.87 -75.26 -4.65
N ILE A 14 29.49 -75.63 -3.48
CA ILE A 14 29.66 -74.69 -2.38
C ILE A 14 30.61 -73.54 -2.78
N LEU A 15 31.70 -73.83 -3.52
CA LEU A 15 32.59 -72.81 -4.06
C LEU A 15 31.92 -71.86 -5.04
N ILE A 16 31.04 -72.40 -5.91
CA ILE A 16 30.28 -71.60 -6.89
C ILE A 16 29.26 -70.72 -6.14
N LEU A 17 28.57 -71.25 -5.12
CA LEU A 17 27.63 -70.48 -4.30
C LEU A 17 28.37 -69.39 -3.47
N ALA A 18 29.55 -69.73 -2.89
CA ALA A 18 30.37 -68.78 -2.19
C ALA A 18 30.93 -67.68 -3.10
N ALA A 19 31.39 -68.04 -4.31
CA ALA A 19 31.81 -67.06 -5.31
C ALA A 19 30.66 -66.17 -5.83
N GLY A 20 29.44 -66.74 -5.96
CA GLY A 20 28.22 -66.00 -6.28
C GLY A 20 27.82 -65.01 -5.19
N ALA A 21 27.84 -65.48 -3.95
CA ALA A 21 27.56 -64.64 -2.78
C ALA A 21 28.62 -63.55 -2.57
N TYR A 22 29.91 -63.89 -2.81
CA TYR A 22 31.03 -62.91 -2.76
C TYR A 22 30.93 -61.87 -3.87
N LYS A 23 30.50 -62.24 -5.07
CA LYS A 23 30.24 -61.35 -6.18
C LYS A 23 29.02 -60.43 -5.94
N LEU A 24 27.97 -60.96 -5.33
CA LEU A 24 26.83 -60.14 -4.86
C LEU A 24 27.19 -59.21 -3.71
N TYR A 25 28.05 -59.64 -2.80
CA TYR A 25 28.57 -58.79 -1.73
C TYR A 25 29.48 -57.68 -2.23
N LEU A 26 30.29 -57.94 -3.28
CA LEU A 26 31.16 -56.94 -3.94
C LEU A 26 30.38 -56.00 -4.86
N HIS A 27 29.14 -56.35 -5.27
CA HIS A 27 28.23 -55.46 -5.98
C HIS A 27 27.33 -54.66 -5.03
N GLY A 28 27.77 -54.50 -3.74
CA GLY A 28 27.23 -53.51 -2.88
C GLY A 28 27.31 -52.14 -3.60
N GLU A 29 26.20 -51.42 -3.69
CA GLU A 29 25.94 -50.16 -4.39
C GLU A 29 27.17 -49.25 -4.32
N GLU A 30 27.94 -49.14 -5.42
CA GLU A 30 28.88 -48.05 -5.56
C GLU A 30 28.11 -46.74 -5.38
N ALA A 31 28.34 -46.09 -4.26
CA ALA A 31 27.72 -44.79 -4.01
C ALA A 31 28.14 -43.86 -5.13
N LYS A 32 27.17 -43.57 -6.05
CA LYS A 32 27.43 -42.65 -7.15
C LYS A 32 27.67 -41.26 -6.60
N ILE A 33 28.88 -40.77 -6.80
CA ILE A 33 29.27 -39.42 -6.36
C ILE A 33 28.90 -38.47 -7.49
N LEU A 34 28.06 -37.49 -7.17
CA LEU A 34 27.65 -36.41 -8.07
C LEU A 34 28.21 -35.09 -7.53
N THR A 35 28.59 -34.23 -8.42
CA THR A 35 29.07 -32.88 -8.09
C THR A 35 27.94 -31.87 -8.23
N GLY A 36 27.92 -30.87 -7.38
CA GLY A 36 26.92 -29.83 -7.41
C GLY A 36 27.40 -28.50 -6.81
N THR A 37 26.57 -27.50 -6.90
CA THR A 37 26.84 -26.15 -6.37
C THR A 37 25.93 -25.87 -5.20
N VAL A 38 26.50 -25.34 -4.12
CA VAL A 38 25.71 -24.87 -2.96
C VAL A 38 25.09 -23.53 -3.33
N GLU A 39 23.80 -23.44 -3.21
CA GLU A 39 23.01 -22.23 -3.43
C GLU A 39 22.21 -21.90 -2.17
N ALA A 40 21.79 -20.66 -2.04
CA ALA A 40 20.91 -20.20 -0.96
C ALA A 40 19.90 -19.18 -1.50
N THR A 41 18.80 -19.01 -0.79
CA THR A 41 17.79 -18.02 -1.15
C THR A 41 18.38 -16.63 -1.10
N LYS A 42 18.33 -15.94 -2.24
CA LYS A 42 18.76 -14.55 -2.40
C LYS A 42 17.54 -13.64 -2.45
N ALA A 43 17.60 -12.54 -1.73
CA ALA A 43 16.58 -11.51 -1.74
C ALA A 43 17.23 -10.18 -2.13
N ASP A 44 16.80 -9.62 -3.25
CA ASP A 44 17.24 -8.32 -3.72
C ASP A 44 16.46 -7.21 -3.05
N VAL A 45 17.17 -6.24 -2.48
CA VAL A 45 16.57 -5.04 -1.89
C VAL A 45 16.48 -3.97 -2.94
N THR A 46 15.27 -3.76 -3.46
CA THR A 46 14.99 -2.83 -4.56
C THR A 46 14.09 -1.70 -4.10
N PRO A 47 14.36 -0.44 -4.45
CA PRO A 47 13.47 0.66 -4.18
C PRO A 47 12.25 0.63 -5.12
N ARG A 48 11.10 1.05 -4.63
CA ARG A 48 9.88 1.24 -5.44
C ARG A 48 9.93 2.52 -6.25
N LEU A 49 10.61 3.54 -5.72
CA LEU A 49 10.81 4.83 -6.37
C LEU A 49 12.30 5.09 -6.55
N GLY A 50 12.68 5.73 -7.65
CA GLY A 50 14.08 6.12 -7.89
C GLY A 50 14.49 7.31 -7.03
N GLY A 51 15.77 7.35 -6.66
CA GLY A 51 16.33 8.45 -5.87
C GLY A 51 17.84 8.31 -5.66
N TYR A 52 18.46 9.36 -5.14
CA TYR A 52 19.87 9.30 -4.75
C TYR A 52 20.04 8.54 -3.43
N LEU A 53 21.00 7.61 -3.38
CA LEU A 53 21.32 6.89 -2.16
C LEU A 53 21.98 7.83 -1.14
N ARG A 54 21.26 8.20 -0.10
CA ARG A 54 21.73 9.14 0.91
C ARG A 54 22.57 8.48 2.01
N GLU A 55 22.12 7.30 2.43
CA GLU A 55 22.74 6.57 3.54
C GLU A 55 22.61 5.06 3.31
N ARG A 56 23.63 4.32 3.68
CA ARG A 56 23.61 2.87 3.78
C ARG A 56 24.10 2.48 5.18
N THR A 57 23.30 1.72 5.90
CA THR A 57 23.55 1.35 7.32
C THR A 57 24.33 0.05 7.47
N VAL A 58 24.51 -0.72 6.37
CA VAL A 58 25.12 -2.03 6.37
C VAL A 58 26.23 -2.15 5.31
N LYS A 59 27.15 -3.10 5.50
CA LYS A 59 28.25 -3.44 4.61
C LYS A 59 28.12 -4.89 4.15
N GLU A 60 28.86 -5.24 3.09
CA GLU A 60 29.00 -6.64 2.68
C GLU A 60 29.56 -7.49 3.83
N GLY A 61 28.95 -8.64 4.04
CA GLY A 61 29.26 -9.54 5.14
C GLY A 61 28.51 -9.28 6.44
N ASP A 62 27.79 -8.15 6.57
CA ASP A 62 27.02 -7.87 7.78
C ASP A 62 25.78 -8.77 7.85
N SER A 63 25.46 -9.23 9.07
CA SER A 63 24.20 -9.93 9.35
C SER A 63 23.07 -8.93 9.52
N VAL A 64 21.92 -9.22 8.90
CA VAL A 64 20.71 -8.39 8.93
C VAL A 64 19.50 -9.23 9.31
N THR A 65 18.51 -8.57 9.90
CA THR A 65 17.22 -9.18 10.24
C THR A 65 16.12 -8.63 9.35
N ALA A 66 15.08 -9.42 9.11
CA ALA A 66 13.90 -8.96 8.38
C ALA A 66 13.30 -7.71 9.03
N GLY A 67 13.00 -6.69 8.21
CA GLY A 67 12.53 -5.38 8.69
C GLY A 67 13.63 -4.42 9.18
N GLN A 68 14.89 -4.82 9.20
CA GLN A 68 15.99 -3.92 9.52
C GLN A 68 16.20 -2.91 8.39
N ILE A 69 16.43 -1.65 8.77
CA ILE A 69 16.77 -0.59 7.80
C ILE A 69 18.15 -0.87 7.20
N ILE A 70 18.22 -0.87 5.89
CA ILE A 70 19.41 -1.16 5.10
C ILE A 70 19.99 0.09 4.47
N ALA A 71 19.11 0.91 3.90
CA ALA A 71 19.51 2.12 3.19
C ALA A 71 18.38 3.15 3.22
N ARG A 72 18.73 4.40 2.98
CA ARG A 72 17.78 5.51 2.79
C ARG A 72 18.12 6.27 1.54
N LEU A 73 17.10 6.55 0.75
CA LEU A 73 17.19 7.46 -0.39
C LEU A 73 16.96 8.90 0.07
N ASP A 74 17.27 9.86 -0.79
CA ASP A 74 17.06 11.29 -0.51
C ASP A 74 15.56 11.62 -0.49
N THR A 75 15.09 12.21 0.59
CA THR A 75 13.68 12.50 0.87
C THR A 75 13.31 13.96 0.69
N ARG A 76 14.27 14.87 0.42
CA ARG A 76 14.06 16.33 0.45
C ARG A 76 12.94 16.82 -0.45
N GLU A 77 12.82 16.26 -1.64
CA GLU A 77 11.76 16.63 -2.59
C GLU A 77 10.38 16.16 -2.10
N LEU A 78 10.30 14.92 -1.59
CA LEU A 78 9.06 14.38 -1.02
C LEU A 78 8.66 15.05 0.30
N GLU A 79 9.62 15.50 1.12
CA GLU A 79 9.35 16.30 2.33
C GLU A 79 8.76 17.66 1.97
N ALA A 80 9.26 18.31 0.91
CA ALA A 80 8.68 19.55 0.41
C ALA A 80 7.26 19.32 -0.15
N GLN A 81 7.05 18.23 -0.91
CA GLN A 81 5.74 17.85 -1.40
C GLN A 81 4.76 17.52 -0.27
N LEU A 82 5.22 16.85 0.79
CA LEU A 82 4.42 16.58 1.99
C LEU A 82 3.89 17.87 2.61
N ALA A 83 4.76 18.88 2.77
CA ALA A 83 4.37 20.17 3.32
C ALA A 83 3.36 20.91 2.43
N GLU A 84 3.49 20.80 1.09
CA GLU A 84 2.53 21.35 0.13
C GLU A 84 1.16 20.67 0.25
N ASP A 85 1.14 19.33 0.30
CA ASP A 85 -0.09 18.55 0.41
C ASP A 85 -0.80 18.77 1.76
N GLU A 86 -0.04 18.91 2.86
CA GLU A 86 -0.57 19.30 4.17
C GLU A 86 -1.24 20.67 4.15
N ALA A 87 -0.59 21.66 3.52
CA ALA A 87 -1.17 22.99 3.34
C ALA A 87 -2.41 22.98 2.45
N SER A 88 -2.40 22.19 1.39
CA SER A 88 -3.55 21.99 0.48
C SER A 88 -4.74 21.38 1.21
N LEU A 89 -4.53 20.32 1.99
CA LEU A 89 -5.57 19.72 2.82
C LEU A 89 -6.14 20.70 3.86
N ALA A 90 -5.27 21.43 4.55
CA ALA A 90 -5.69 22.43 5.54
C ALA A 90 -6.55 23.52 4.89
N LYS A 91 -6.19 23.99 3.68
CA LYS A 91 -6.98 24.93 2.90
C LYS A 91 -8.36 24.37 2.55
N ALA A 92 -8.42 23.15 2.02
CA ALA A 92 -9.68 22.52 1.65
C ALA A 92 -10.61 22.31 2.86
N GLN A 93 -10.04 21.94 4.02
CA GLN A 93 -10.77 21.80 5.28
C GLN A 93 -11.30 23.14 5.80
N ALA A 94 -10.50 24.21 5.70
CA ALA A 94 -10.94 25.55 6.09
C ALA A 94 -12.11 26.03 5.23
N GLN A 95 -12.04 25.81 3.91
CA GLN A 95 -13.12 26.15 2.97
C GLN A 95 -14.40 25.34 3.26
N LEU A 96 -14.28 24.04 3.52
CA LEU A 96 -15.42 23.20 3.91
C LEU A 96 -16.06 23.72 5.21
N THR A 97 -15.23 24.05 6.18
CA THR A 97 -15.70 24.59 7.46
C THR A 97 -16.44 25.90 7.28
N ASP A 98 -15.96 26.78 6.40
CA ASP A 98 -16.59 28.07 6.11
C ASP A 98 -17.94 27.88 5.40
N LEU A 99 -18.03 26.98 4.42
CA LEU A 99 -19.29 26.62 3.76
C LEU A 99 -20.30 26.04 4.74
N ILE A 100 -19.91 25.14 5.64
CA ILE A 100 -20.80 24.53 6.66
C ILE A 100 -21.29 25.58 7.65
N LYS A 101 -20.45 26.54 8.05
CA LYS A 101 -20.84 27.60 8.98
C LYS A 101 -21.88 28.55 8.38
N GLY A 102 -21.87 28.71 7.05
CA GLY A 102 -22.80 29.60 6.36
C GLY A 102 -22.59 31.07 6.71
N ALA A 103 -23.70 31.83 6.72
CA ALA A 103 -23.67 33.27 6.97
C ALA A 103 -23.15 33.61 8.38
N ARG A 104 -22.41 34.70 8.47
CA ARG A 104 -21.87 35.20 9.73
C ARG A 104 -22.99 35.65 10.66
N PRO A 105 -22.82 35.52 12.00
CA PRO A 105 -23.83 35.99 12.95
C PRO A 105 -24.22 37.46 12.83
N GLN A 106 -23.29 38.31 12.29
CA GLN A 106 -23.60 39.72 12.02
C GLN A 106 -24.54 39.87 10.82
N GLU A 107 -24.34 39.11 9.74
CA GLU A 107 -25.16 39.11 8.54
C GLU A 107 -26.60 38.65 8.85
N LEU A 108 -26.74 37.59 9.68
CA LEU A 108 -28.04 37.12 10.16
C LEU A 108 -28.76 38.18 10.99
N ARG A 109 -28.07 38.88 11.91
CA ARG A 109 -28.64 39.96 12.70
C ARG A 109 -29.07 41.16 11.86
N GLU A 110 -28.29 41.50 10.83
CA GLU A 110 -28.61 42.58 9.90
C GLU A 110 -29.85 42.24 9.08
N ALA A 111 -29.98 41.01 8.56
CA ALA A 111 -31.14 40.54 7.83
C ALA A 111 -32.40 40.54 8.73
N ALA A 112 -32.29 40.02 9.95
CA ALA A 112 -33.36 40.03 10.91
C ALA A 112 -33.87 41.47 11.23
N ALA A 113 -32.95 42.41 11.44
CA ALA A 113 -33.28 43.82 11.66
C ALA A 113 -33.99 44.45 10.45
N LYS A 114 -33.56 44.14 9.24
CA LYS A 114 -34.23 44.57 8.00
C LYS A 114 -35.67 43.99 7.92
N THR A 115 -35.85 42.72 8.24
CA THR A 115 -37.18 42.07 8.30
C THR A 115 -38.08 42.73 9.33
N GLU A 116 -37.56 43.04 10.52
CA GLU A 116 -38.32 43.73 11.57
C GLU A 116 -38.73 45.15 11.15
N SER A 117 -37.82 45.90 10.49
CA SER A 117 -38.15 47.24 9.95
C SER A 117 -39.23 47.15 8.87
N ALA A 118 -39.12 46.25 7.91
CA ALA A 118 -40.09 46.04 6.85
C ALA A 118 -41.48 45.60 7.40
N LEU A 119 -41.46 44.81 8.50
CA LEU A 119 -42.70 44.43 9.20
C LEU A 119 -43.38 45.64 9.86
N ALA A 120 -42.59 46.53 10.48
CA ALA A 120 -43.15 47.76 11.06
C ALA A 120 -43.78 48.66 9.98
N ASP A 121 -43.11 48.85 8.86
CA ASP A 121 -43.61 49.60 7.72
C ASP A 121 -44.89 49.01 7.13
N TYR A 122 -44.93 47.68 6.97
CA TYR A 122 -46.14 46.96 6.54
C TYR A 122 -47.30 47.16 7.52
N ASN A 123 -47.06 46.99 8.80
CA ASN A 123 -48.12 47.15 9.82
C ASN A 123 -48.67 48.57 9.83
N GLN A 124 -47.83 49.59 9.63
CA GLN A 124 -48.26 50.98 9.49
C GLN A 124 -49.15 51.19 8.24
N ALA A 125 -48.66 50.78 7.04
CA ALA A 125 -49.36 50.91 5.78
C ALA A 125 -50.71 50.16 5.78
N HIS A 126 -50.69 48.92 6.34
CA HIS A 126 -51.89 48.11 6.50
C HIS A 126 -52.95 48.75 7.41
N THR A 127 -52.51 49.29 8.53
CA THR A 127 -53.41 50.04 9.45
C THR A 127 -53.98 51.27 8.78
N ASP A 128 -53.17 52.01 8.05
CA ASP A 128 -53.63 53.18 7.31
C ASP A 128 -54.61 52.81 6.18
N ARG A 129 -54.38 51.74 5.41
CA ARG A 129 -55.32 51.21 4.41
C ARG A 129 -56.68 50.89 5.07
N LEU A 130 -56.71 50.17 6.19
CA LEU A 130 -57.96 49.81 6.89
C LEU A 130 -58.70 51.07 7.39
N ARG A 131 -57.94 52.08 7.85
CA ARG A 131 -58.51 53.37 8.26
C ARG A 131 -59.13 54.13 7.07
N TYR A 132 -58.43 54.27 5.95
CA TYR A 132 -58.93 54.95 4.76
C TYR A 132 -60.10 54.18 4.11
N GLU A 133 -60.10 52.86 4.15
CA GLU A 133 -61.21 52.04 3.67
C GLU A 133 -62.50 52.35 4.42
N LYS A 134 -62.44 52.45 5.76
CA LYS A 134 -63.56 52.83 6.61
C LYS A 134 -64.03 54.27 6.36
N LEU A 135 -63.09 55.23 6.30
CA LEU A 135 -63.39 56.62 6.00
C LEU A 135 -64.03 56.84 4.62
N TYR A 136 -63.61 56.04 3.65
CA TYR A 136 -64.25 56.07 2.31
C TYR A 136 -65.67 55.48 2.34
N GLN A 137 -65.92 54.41 3.07
CA GLN A 137 -67.24 53.86 3.28
C GLN A 137 -68.17 54.86 3.96
N ASP A 138 -67.66 55.67 4.91
CA ASP A 138 -68.37 56.73 5.58
C ASP A 138 -68.49 58.03 4.74
N GLY A 139 -67.95 58.05 3.51
CA GLY A 139 -67.98 59.22 2.60
C GLY A 139 -67.07 60.38 3.02
N ALA A 140 -66.13 60.16 3.97
CA ALA A 140 -65.28 61.20 4.55
C ALA A 140 -63.99 61.49 3.76
N VAL A 141 -63.61 60.66 2.77
CA VAL A 141 -62.39 60.82 1.97
C VAL A 141 -62.67 60.50 0.50
N ALA A 142 -61.82 61.07 -0.38
CA ALA A 142 -61.86 60.78 -1.83
C ALA A 142 -61.27 59.41 -2.14
N ARG A 143 -61.77 58.75 -3.22
CA ARG A 143 -61.28 57.44 -3.67
C ARG A 143 -59.79 57.42 -3.92
N GLN A 144 -59.24 58.52 -4.45
CA GLN A 144 -57.80 58.66 -4.72
C GLN A 144 -56.94 58.39 -3.48
N LEU A 145 -57.37 58.83 -2.26
CA LEU A 145 -56.66 58.58 -1.01
C LEU A 145 -56.71 57.11 -0.60
N LEU A 146 -57.86 56.43 -0.81
CA LEU A 146 -57.96 55.00 -0.62
C LEU A 146 -57.04 54.22 -1.57
N ASP A 147 -57.09 54.57 -2.86
CA ASP A 147 -56.25 53.89 -3.87
C ASP A 147 -54.75 54.09 -3.57
N GLN A 148 -54.33 55.25 -3.05
CA GLN A 148 -52.97 55.49 -2.58
C GLN A 148 -52.62 54.64 -1.36
N ALA A 149 -53.52 54.52 -0.40
CA ALA A 149 -53.30 53.67 0.78
C ALA A 149 -53.21 52.19 0.43
N ILE A 150 -54.06 51.71 -0.52
CA ILE A 150 -53.95 50.32 -1.03
C ILE A 150 -52.62 50.11 -1.74
N ALA A 151 -52.18 51.04 -2.57
CA ALA A 151 -50.90 50.92 -3.26
C ALA A 151 -49.73 50.88 -2.25
N ALA A 152 -49.75 51.71 -1.21
CA ALA A 152 -48.74 51.74 -0.17
C ALA A 152 -48.70 50.42 0.63
N ASP A 153 -49.85 49.84 1.00
CA ASP A 153 -49.96 48.54 1.65
C ASP A 153 -49.34 47.40 0.82
N VAL A 154 -49.70 47.33 -0.47
CA VAL A 154 -49.13 46.33 -1.38
C VAL A 154 -47.62 46.48 -1.56
N VAL A 155 -47.09 47.69 -1.63
CA VAL A 155 -45.64 47.94 -1.71
C VAL A 155 -44.94 47.47 -0.42
N ALA A 156 -45.49 47.83 0.73
CA ALA A 156 -44.92 47.43 2.02
C ALA A 156 -45.01 45.92 2.25
N GLU A 157 -46.11 45.27 1.84
CA GLU A 157 -46.22 43.79 1.89
C GLU A 157 -45.17 43.10 1.04
N ASN A 158 -44.96 43.56 -0.18
CA ASN A 158 -43.91 43.01 -1.06
C ASN A 158 -42.50 43.26 -0.52
N SER A 159 -42.24 44.40 0.09
CA SER A 159 -41.00 44.74 0.74
C SER A 159 -40.71 43.77 1.93
N LEU A 160 -41.71 43.55 2.76
CA LEU A 160 -41.64 42.58 3.86
C LEU A 160 -41.38 41.16 3.35
N LYS A 161 -42.05 40.74 2.30
CA LYS A 161 -41.86 39.44 1.69
C LYS A 161 -40.43 39.30 1.19
N ALA A 162 -39.92 40.29 0.49
CA ALA A 162 -38.54 40.28 -0.02
C ALA A 162 -37.51 40.24 1.12
N ALA A 163 -37.71 40.98 2.21
CA ALA A 163 -36.82 40.93 3.37
C ALA A 163 -36.84 39.55 4.06
N ARG A 164 -37.98 38.91 4.19
CA ARG A 164 -38.14 37.57 4.75
C ARG A 164 -37.45 36.50 3.89
N GLU A 165 -37.61 36.55 2.58
CA GLU A 165 -36.93 35.61 1.68
C GLU A 165 -35.42 35.76 1.76
N GLN A 166 -34.93 37.01 1.87
CA GLN A 166 -33.47 37.24 2.05
C GLN A 166 -32.95 36.72 3.38
N GLU A 167 -33.67 36.89 4.47
CA GLU A 167 -33.35 36.32 5.80
C GLU A 167 -33.37 34.79 5.77
N ALA A 168 -34.41 34.20 5.16
CA ALA A 168 -34.54 32.75 5.02
C ALA A 168 -33.35 32.16 4.21
N LEU A 169 -32.95 32.83 3.12
CA LEU A 169 -31.80 32.39 2.32
C LEU A 169 -30.49 32.35 3.12
N LEU A 170 -30.28 33.36 3.99
CA LEU A 170 -29.08 33.40 4.84
C LEU A 170 -29.13 32.33 5.94
N ILE A 171 -30.33 32.04 6.49
CA ILE A 171 -30.53 30.99 7.48
C ILE A 171 -30.36 29.60 6.87
N GLU A 172 -30.86 29.37 5.65
CA GLU A 172 -30.71 28.11 4.91
C GLU A 172 -29.23 27.81 4.63
N GLY A 173 -28.43 28.88 4.38
CA GLY A 173 -26.98 28.76 4.16
C GLY A 173 -26.62 28.28 2.75
N ASN A 174 -25.44 27.66 2.62
CA ASN A 174 -24.93 27.17 1.35
C ASN A 174 -25.65 25.89 0.92
N ARG A 175 -25.76 25.68 -0.37
CA ARG A 175 -26.43 24.49 -0.93
C ARG A 175 -25.67 23.21 -0.57
N GLU A 176 -26.42 22.14 -0.28
CA GLU A 176 -25.83 20.84 0.06
C GLU A 176 -24.89 20.32 -1.04
N ASP A 177 -25.21 20.59 -2.33
CA ASP A 177 -24.36 20.20 -3.44
C ASP A 177 -22.98 20.89 -3.40
N GLU A 178 -22.92 22.15 -2.96
CA GLU A 178 -21.67 22.91 -2.81
C GLU A 178 -20.84 22.36 -1.63
N ILE A 179 -21.50 22.04 -0.54
CA ILE A 179 -20.86 21.42 0.62
C ILE A 179 -20.32 20.04 0.25
N GLU A 180 -21.11 19.23 -0.45
CA GLU A 180 -20.66 17.90 -0.88
C GLU A 180 -19.50 17.98 -1.88
N ALA A 181 -19.53 18.91 -2.83
CA ALA A 181 -18.42 19.16 -3.75
C ALA A 181 -17.13 19.50 -3.00
N GLN A 182 -17.23 20.36 -1.97
CA GLN A 182 -16.07 20.71 -1.14
C GLN A 182 -15.60 19.55 -0.24
N ARG A 183 -16.51 18.68 0.23
CA ARG A 183 -16.15 17.44 0.92
C ARG A 183 -15.31 16.53 0.02
N ARG A 184 -15.71 16.38 -1.24
CA ARG A 184 -14.95 15.58 -2.22
C ARG A 184 -13.56 16.18 -2.49
N GLU A 185 -13.47 17.51 -2.55
CA GLU A 185 -12.18 18.18 -2.70
C GLU A 185 -11.28 17.94 -1.48
N THR A 186 -11.83 18.00 -0.27
CA THR A 186 -11.11 17.67 0.96
C THR A 186 -10.62 16.21 0.96
N GLN A 187 -11.46 15.28 0.50
CA GLN A 187 -11.08 13.87 0.36
C GLN A 187 -9.96 13.69 -0.67
N ARG A 188 -10.02 14.42 -1.80
CA ARG A 188 -8.98 14.40 -2.83
C ARG A 188 -7.63 14.89 -2.27
N ALA A 189 -7.63 16.00 -1.54
CA ALA A 189 -6.43 16.53 -0.90
C ALA A 189 -5.86 15.58 0.17
N ALA A 190 -6.73 14.92 0.95
CA ALA A 190 -6.32 13.92 1.92
C ALA A 190 -5.68 12.69 1.26
N ALA A 191 -6.22 12.23 0.12
CA ALA A 191 -5.65 11.13 -0.64
C ALA A 191 -4.29 11.48 -1.26
N ALA A 192 -4.11 12.72 -1.73
CA ALA A 192 -2.82 13.20 -2.23
C ALA A 192 -1.76 13.18 -1.11
N LEU A 193 -2.09 13.71 0.06
CA LEU A 193 -1.23 13.67 1.24
C LEU A 193 -0.82 12.24 1.63
N GLU A 194 -1.77 11.31 1.62
CA GLU A 194 -1.49 9.91 1.94
C GLU A 194 -0.56 9.25 0.92
N ASN A 195 -0.74 9.54 -0.38
CA ASN A 195 0.15 9.05 -1.42
C ASN A 195 1.59 9.55 -1.22
N THR A 196 1.78 10.82 -0.86
CA THR A 196 3.10 11.37 -0.56
C THR A 196 3.73 10.76 0.69
N LYS A 197 2.94 10.46 1.72
CA LYS A 197 3.41 9.71 2.90
C LYS A 197 3.87 8.30 2.58
N ILE A 198 3.13 7.58 1.73
CA ILE A 198 3.53 6.25 1.25
C ILE A 198 4.83 6.34 0.47
N ALA A 199 4.94 7.29 -0.47
CA ALA A 199 6.14 7.53 -1.25
C ALA A 199 7.35 7.84 -0.35
N LEU A 200 7.16 8.63 0.69
CA LEU A 200 8.20 8.93 1.68
C LEU A 200 8.62 7.68 2.48
N GLY A 201 7.68 6.82 2.84
CA GLY A 201 7.96 5.52 3.46
C GLY A 201 8.80 4.60 2.57
N ASP A 202 8.50 4.59 1.26
CA ASP A 202 9.20 3.77 0.27
C ASP A 202 10.66 4.25 0.02
N MET A 203 11.06 5.46 0.49
CA MET A 203 12.44 5.93 0.46
C MET A 203 13.35 5.26 1.49
N THR A 204 12.80 4.52 2.44
CA THR A 204 13.57 3.72 3.40
C THR A 204 13.50 2.26 2.99
N LEU A 205 14.66 1.68 2.73
CA LEU A 205 14.78 0.30 2.27
C LEU A 205 15.04 -0.63 3.46
N TYR A 206 14.28 -1.72 3.51
CA TYR A 206 14.34 -2.71 4.59
C TYR A 206 14.78 -4.07 4.05
N SER A 207 15.42 -4.88 4.90
CA SER A 207 15.70 -6.27 4.57
C SER A 207 14.39 -7.08 4.54
N PRO A 208 14.11 -7.81 3.44
CA PRO A 208 12.93 -8.68 3.38
C PRO A 208 13.10 -9.98 4.16
N VAL A 209 14.35 -10.39 4.43
CA VAL A 209 14.69 -11.68 5.08
C VAL A 209 15.76 -11.50 6.15
N ASN A 210 15.89 -12.50 7.02
CA ASN A 210 17.07 -12.64 7.87
C ASN A 210 18.20 -13.23 7.05
N GLY A 211 19.42 -12.69 7.17
CA GLY A 211 20.52 -13.22 6.38
C GLY A 211 21.80 -12.40 6.49
N VAL A 212 22.64 -12.54 5.48
CA VAL A 212 23.92 -11.82 5.35
C VAL A 212 23.92 -11.03 4.05
N VAL A 213 24.43 -9.82 4.09
CA VAL A 213 24.60 -8.98 2.88
C VAL A 213 25.65 -9.61 1.99
N LEU A 214 25.25 -10.06 0.81
CA LEU A 214 26.13 -10.74 -0.15
C LEU A 214 26.89 -9.74 -1.02
N THR A 215 26.17 -8.82 -1.65
CA THR A 215 26.75 -7.81 -2.56
C THR A 215 26.07 -6.47 -2.36
N LYS A 216 26.83 -5.41 -2.58
CA LYS A 216 26.31 -4.04 -2.75
C LYS A 216 26.46 -3.64 -4.21
N ASN A 217 25.45 -3.04 -4.78
CA ASN A 217 25.44 -2.65 -6.18
C ASN A 217 25.59 -1.13 -6.39
N TYR A 218 25.37 -0.32 -5.33
CA TYR A 218 25.42 1.13 -5.37
C TYR A 218 26.19 1.73 -4.19
N GLU A 219 26.86 2.84 -4.43
CA GLU A 219 27.51 3.64 -3.40
C GLU A 219 26.66 4.84 -2.97
N VAL A 220 26.92 5.35 -1.78
CA VAL A 220 26.28 6.57 -1.26
C VAL A 220 26.58 7.74 -2.19
N GLY A 221 25.53 8.45 -2.61
CA GLY A 221 25.59 9.54 -3.59
C GLY A 221 25.22 9.15 -5.02
N GLU A 222 25.09 7.85 -5.32
CA GLU A 222 24.66 7.40 -6.65
C GLU A 222 23.14 7.38 -6.78
N TYR A 223 22.66 7.56 -8.01
CA TYR A 223 21.25 7.49 -8.34
C TYR A 223 20.81 6.04 -8.57
N VAL A 224 19.81 5.59 -7.86
CA VAL A 224 19.19 4.26 -7.99
C VAL A 224 17.84 4.40 -8.67
N SER A 225 17.64 3.70 -9.78
CA SER A 225 16.33 3.63 -10.45
C SER A 225 15.39 2.67 -9.73
N ALA A 226 14.08 2.91 -9.85
CA ALA A 226 13.05 1.99 -9.32
C ALA A 226 13.27 0.57 -9.87
N GLY A 227 13.16 -0.44 -8.99
CA GLY A 227 13.33 -1.86 -9.34
C GLY A 227 14.78 -2.34 -9.45
N MET A 228 15.78 -1.46 -9.36
CA MET A 228 17.18 -1.87 -9.36
C MET A 228 17.64 -2.29 -7.97
N SER A 229 18.35 -3.43 -7.88
CA SER A 229 18.84 -3.95 -6.60
C SER A 229 19.95 -3.06 -6.03
N VAL A 230 19.70 -2.48 -4.85
CA VAL A 230 20.72 -1.72 -4.10
C VAL A 230 21.75 -2.64 -3.48
N LEU A 231 21.27 -3.75 -2.93
CA LEU A 231 22.08 -4.83 -2.38
C LEU A 231 21.30 -6.15 -2.38
N THR A 232 22.01 -7.25 -2.25
CA THR A 232 21.43 -8.59 -2.18
C THR A 232 21.72 -9.19 -0.82
N VAL A 233 20.67 -9.69 -0.14
CA VAL A 233 20.76 -10.44 1.11
C VAL A 233 20.58 -11.92 0.83
N VAL A 234 21.40 -12.75 1.46
CA VAL A 234 21.34 -14.22 1.35
C VAL A 234 20.83 -14.80 2.67
N ASP A 235 19.79 -15.60 2.59
CA ASP A 235 19.31 -16.39 3.74
C ASP A 235 20.11 -17.69 3.83
N LEU A 236 21.04 -17.73 4.79
CA LEU A 236 21.87 -18.91 5.03
C LEU A 236 21.14 -20.05 5.74
N SER A 237 19.93 -19.86 6.22
CA SER A 237 19.11 -20.90 6.83
C SER A 237 18.39 -21.77 5.78
N ASP A 238 18.19 -21.25 4.55
CA ASP A 238 17.57 -21.94 3.43
C ASP A 238 18.61 -22.16 2.31
N CYS A 239 19.48 -23.13 2.55
CA CYS A 239 20.53 -23.53 1.60
C CYS A 239 20.16 -24.87 0.94
N TRP A 240 20.45 -24.99 -0.35
CA TRP A 240 20.33 -26.25 -1.07
C TRP A 240 21.55 -26.48 -1.96
N VAL A 241 21.66 -27.70 -2.44
CA VAL A 241 22.68 -28.10 -3.41
C VAL A 241 22.00 -28.43 -4.71
N ARG A 242 22.38 -27.75 -5.77
CA ARG A 242 21.94 -28.08 -7.13
C ARG A 242 22.94 -29.04 -7.74
N VAL A 243 22.42 -30.19 -8.16
CA VAL A 243 23.22 -31.29 -8.71
C VAL A 243 22.70 -31.66 -10.08
N TYR A 244 23.58 -31.80 -11.06
CA TYR A 244 23.22 -32.32 -12.37
C TYR A 244 23.37 -33.84 -12.37
N VAL A 245 22.27 -34.53 -12.62
CA VAL A 245 22.17 -35.97 -12.54
C VAL A 245 22.22 -36.58 -13.94
N PRO A 246 23.19 -37.47 -14.24
CA PRO A 246 23.22 -38.22 -15.50
C PRO A 246 21.99 -39.12 -15.65
N SER A 247 21.55 -39.35 -16.89
CA SER A 247 20.35 -40.10 -17.21
C SER A 247 20.31 -41.57 -16.68
N ASP A 248 21.49 -42.17 -16.48
CA ASP A 248 21.65 -43.50 -15.94
C ASP A 248 21.35 -43.60 -14.42
N VAL A 249 21.40 -42.45 -13.72
CA VAL A 249 21.12 -42.37 -12.30
C VAL A 249 19.70 -41.90 -12.02
N LEU A 250 19.10 -41.15 -12.96
CA LEU A 250 17.79 -40.51 -12.77
C LEU A 250 16.69 -41.52 -12.38
N GLY A 251 16.75 -42.76 -12.88
CA GLY A 251 15.74 -43.80 -12.60
C GLY A 251 15.77 -44.35 -11.15
N VAL A 252 16.85 -44.12 -10.41
CA VAL A 252 17.02 -44.68 -9.04
C VAL A 252 16.88 -43.62 -7.94
N ILE A 253 16.86 -42.33 -8.25
CA ILE A 253 16.66 -41.25 -7.30
C ILE A 253 15.20 -40.90 -7.14
N LYS A 254 14.80 -40.54 -5.92
CA LYS A 254 13.40 -40.18 -5.57
C LYS A 254 13.37 -38.92 -4.71
N VAL A 255 12.35 -38.10 -4.91
CA VAL A 255 12.08 -36.97 -4.02
C VAL A 255 11.86 -37.48 -2.59
N GLY A 256 12.47 -36.81 -1.61
CA GLY A 256 12.47 -37.20 -0.21
C GLY A 256 13.58 -38.16 0.19
N GLN A 257 14.35 -38.71 -0.76
CA GLN A 257 15.50 -39.58 -0.47
C GLN A 257 16.59 -38.81 0.26
N GLU A 258 17.18 -39.44 1.28
CA GLU A 258 18.32 -38.90 2.02
C GLU A 258 19.61 -39.06 1.20
N CYS A 259 20.43 -38.04 1.23
CA CYS A 259 21.74 -38.02 0.60
C CYS A 259 22.79 -37.43 1.53
N SER A 260 24.04 -37.84 1.34
CA SER A 260 25.18 -37.30 2.08
C SER A 260 25.89 -36.28 1.21
N VAL A 261 26.05 -35.06 1.70
CA VAL A 261 26.74 -33.95 1.02
C VAL A 261 28.08 -33.73 1.69
N LYS A 262 29.15 -33.77 0.93
CA LYS A 262 30.52 -33.37 1.37
C LYS A 262 30.90 -32.07 0.71
N ILE A 263 31.46 -31.16 1.46
CA ILE A 263 31.88 -29.83 1.00
C ILE A 263 33.40 -29.76 1.16
N ASP A 264 34.08 -29.31 0.13
CA ASP A 264 35.57 -29.26 0.12
C ASP A 264 36.14 -28.37 1.22
N ALA A 265 35.40 -27.33 1.62
CA ALA A 265 35.78 -26.47 2.75
C ALA A 265 35.74 -27.18 4.13
N TYR A 266 35.04 -28.33 4.23
CA TYR A 266 34.89 -29.11 5.45
C TYR A 266 35.06 -30.61 5.15
N PRO A 267 36.25 -31.06 4.81
CA PRO A 267 36.49 -32.42 4.31
C PRO A 267 36.15 -33.54 5.32
N ASP A 268 36.23 -33.23 6.63
CA ASP A 268 35.94 -34.15 7.71
C ASP A 268 34.48 -34.18 8.16
N ARG A 269 33.61 -33.38 7.52
CA ARG A 269 32.19 -33.30 7.88
C ARG A 269 31.32 -33.72 6.69
N ALA A 270 30.40 -34.62 6.95
CA ALA A 270 29.32 -34.96 6.05
C ALA A 270 28.03 -34.32 6.55
N PHE A 271 27.33 -33.64 5.62
CA PHE A 271 26.03 -33.03 5.88
C PHE A 271 24.95 -33.97 5.32
N THR A 272 23.87 -34.16 6.04
CA THR A 272 22.72 -34.92 5.55
C THR A 272 21.75 -33.97 4.86
N GLY A 273 21.41 -34.28 3.61
CA GLY A 273 20.40 -33.56 2.85
C GLY A 273 19.25 -34.48 2.45
N LYS A 274 18.16 -33.90 1.96
CA LYS A 274 17.06 -34.63 1.34
C LYS A 274 16.81 -34.05 -0.05
N ILE A 275 16.54 -34.93 -1.02
CA ILE A 275 16.17 -34.51 -2.37
C ILE A 275 14.82 -33.79 -2.30
N LYS A 276 14.83 -32.46 -2.54
CA LYS A 276 13.64 -31.60 -2.47
C LYS A 276 12.83 -31.68 -3.76
N GLU A 277 13.52 -31.69 -4.88
CA GLU A 277 12.90 -31.59 -6.20
C GLU A 277 13.80 -32.27 -7.25
N ILE A 278 13.18 -32.85 -8.25
CA ILE A 278 13.84 -33.38 -9.45
C ILE A 278 13.19 -32.67 -10.64
N SER A 279 13.97 -31.87 -11.37
CA SER A 279 13.47 -31.17 -12.56
C SER A 279 13.39 -32.16 -13.75
N ASP A 280 12.26 -32.14 -14.43
CA ASP A 280 12.04 -32.91 -15.67
C ASP A 280 12.66 -32.22 -16.90
N SER A 281 13.20 -31.00 -16.71
CA SER A 281 13.83 -30.22 -17.78
C SER A 281 15.31 -30.60 -17.91
N ALA A 282 15.72 -31.15 -19.06
CA ALA A 282 17.11 -31.37 -19.37
C ALA A 282 17.79 -30.02 -19.69
N GLU A 283 18.69 -29.55 -18.83
CA GLU A 283 19.58 -28.45 -19.17
C GLU A 283 20.81 -29.02 -19.85
N TYR A 284 21.02 -28.67 -21.13
CA TYR A 284 22.24 -28.97 -21.85
C TYR A 284 23.29 -27.91 -21.49
N THR A 285 24.37 -28.31 -20.87
CA THR A 285 25.59 -27.49 -20.66
C THR A 285 26.50 -27.54 -21.88
#